data_569cfbdeedc652a7d59a05ce9e3f5c6d
#
_entry.id   569cfbdeedc652a7d59a05ce9e3f5c6d
#
_cell.length_a   1.000
_cell.length_b   1.000
_cell.length_c   1.000
_cell.angle_alpha   90.00
_cell.angle_beta   90.00
_cell.angle_gamma   90.00
#
_symmetry.space_group_name_H-M   'P 1'
#
loop_
_entity.id
_entity.type
_entity.pdbx_description
1 polymer ?
#
loop_
_entity_poly.entity_id
_entity_poly.type
_entity_poly.pdbx_seq_one_letter_code
_entity_poly.pdbx_strand_id
1 'polypeptide(L)'
;RATVPVELADGGRARLDRTWRLKADSGEVQLSDVVTNTGGAPFPVFLMYHMNLGAKHFNDGVRLEGAMLDDGGFPWTFGEKDGGIFCVPAGKGGWAELRLGPIAAIGGKRLKVRFRTDTLPYLQVWRNQKAPAHVLGIEPVSHRWESRDALEARGEFVMLAPGESREYGLAFSFV
;
A
#
# COMPACT_ATOMS: atom_id res chain seq x y z
N ARG A 1 5.29 -17.35 8.24
CA ARG A 1 6.38 -16.42 8.53
C ARG A 1 7.48 -16.56 7.49
N ALA A 2 8.12 -15.44 7.14
CA ALA A 2 9.31 -15.42 6.30
C ALA A 2 10.28 -14.35 6.81
N THR A 3 11.58 -14.63 6.67
CA THR A 3 12.66 -13.69 6.94
C THR A 3 13.47 -13.52 5.66
N VAL A 4 13.61 -12.30 5.18
CA VAL A 4 14.29 -11.98 3.92
C VAL A 4 15.42 -11.00 4.19
N PRO A 5 16.69 -11.36 3.91
CA PRO A 5 17.77 -10.39 3.87
C PRO A 5 17.59 -9.48 2.64
N VAL A 6 17.86 -8.19 2.81
CA VAL A 6 17.73 -7.17 1.77
C VAL A 6 19.05 -6.40 1.67
N GLU A 7 19.62 -6.35 0.49
CA GLU A 7 20.71 -5.44 0.16
C GLU A 7 20.14 -4.22 -0.57
N LEU A 8 20.49 -3.04 -0.10
CA LEU A 8 20.07 -1.78 -0.68
C LEU A 8 21.06 -1.33 -1.76
N ALA A 9 20.61 -0.54 -2.71
CA ALA A 9 21.41 -0.11 -3.86
C ALA A 9 22.68 0.68 -3.47
N ASP A 10 22.67 1.31 -2.30
CA ASP A 10 23.81 2.07 -1.73
C ASP A 10 24.73 1.21 -0.82
N GLY A 11 24.52 -0.12 -0.81
CA GLY A 11 25.30 -1.05 0.02
C GLY A 11 24.77 -1.21 1.45
N GLY A 12 23.68 -0.56 1.80
CA GLY A 12 22.98 -0.76 3.08
C GLY A 12 22.42 -2.18 3.20
N ARG A 13 22.19 -2.64 4.43
CA ARG A 13 21.63 -3.97 4.70
C ARG A 13 20.42 -3.87 5.59
N ALA A 14 19.38 -4.58 5.23
CA ALA A 14 18.17 -4.71 6.02
C ALA A 14 17.74 -6.17 6.14
N ARG A 15 16.87 -6.44 7.10
CA ARG A 15 16.14 -7.68 7.21
C ARG A 15 14.65 -7.36 7.26
N LEU A 16 13.88 -8.03 6.43
CA LEU A 16 12.42 -8.02 6.47
C LEU A 16 11.91 -9.29 7.15
N ASP A 17 11.28 -9.15 8.30
CA ASP A 17 10.56 -10.22 8.98
C ASP A 17 9.06 -10.06 8.70
N ARG A 18 8.49 -10.94 7.87
CA ARG A 18 7.08 -10.93 7.43
C ARG A 18 6.26 -11.99 8.14
N THR A 19 5.11 -11.61 8.66
CA THR A 19 4.14 -12.51 9.25
C THR A 19 2.77 -12.34 8.58
N TRP A 20 2.21 -13.44 8.08
CA TRP A 20 0.82 -13.52 7.66
C TRP A 20 0.01 -14.21 8.75
N ARG A 21 -1.16 -13.69 9.05
CA ARG A 21 -2.12 -14.26 10.00
C ARG A 21 -3.50 -14.23 9.38
N LEU A 22 -4.14 -15.40 9.32
CA LEU A 22 -5.55 -15.53 8.95
C LEU A 22 -6.37 -15.60 10.24
N LYS A 23 -7.38 -14.73 10.36
CA LYS A 23 -8.42 -14.83 11.40
C LYS A 23 -9.54 -15.72 10.89
N ALA A 24 -9.69 -16.90 11.45
CA ALA A 24 -10.62 -17.92 10.97
C ALA A 24 -12.09 -17.52 11.12
N ASP A 25 -12.41 -16.73 12.11
CA ASP A 25 -13.76 -16.22 12.42
C ASP A 25 -14.29 -15.20 11.40
N SER A 26 -13.41 -14.33 10.92
CA SER A 26 -13.75 -13.22 10.02
C SER A 26 -13.22 -13.36 8.60
N GLY A 27 -12.32 -14.32 8.35
CA GLY A 27 -11.61 -14.44 7.09
C GLY A 27 -10.64 -13.28 6.80
N GLU A 28 -10.38 -12.41 7.78
CA GLU A 28 -9.42 -11.32 7.63
C GLU A 28 -7.99 -11.85 7.59
N VAL A 29 -7.26 -11.49 6.55
CA VAL A 29 -5.83 -11.75 6.44
C VAL A 29 -5.07 -10.51 6.89
N GLN A 30 -4.20 -10.68 7.88
CA GLN A 30 -3.31 -9.64 8.38
C GLN A 30 -1.88 -9.89 7.92
N LEU A 31 -1.22 -8.82 7.48
CA LEU A 31 0.20 -8.76 7.17
C LEU A 31 0.88 -7.85 8.18
N SER A 32 1.91 -8.36 8.85
CA SER A 32 2.81 -7.56 9.68
C SER A 32 4.23 -7.75 9.18
N ASP A 33 4.89 -6.65 8.88
CA ASP A 33 6.29 -6.58 8.46
C ASP A 33 7.10 -5.80 9.47
N VAL A 34 8.26 -6.32 9.81
CA VAL A 34 9.28 -5.61 10.59
C VAL A 34 10.53 -5.46 9.71
N VAL A 35 10.88 -4.22 9.41
CA VAL A 35 12.12 -3.89 8.69
C VAL A 35 13.16 -3.49 9.72
N THR A 36 14.29 -4.20 9.76
CA THR A 36 15.41 -3.95 10.68
C THR A 36 16.64 -3.54 9.88
N ASN A 37 17.30 -2.46 10.27
CA ASN A 37 18.63 -2.14 9.76
C ASN A 37 19.67 -3.10 10.34
N THR A 38 20.25 -3.96 9.50
CA THR A 38 21.30 -4.92 9.86
C THR A 38 22.68 -4.49 9.41
N GLY A 39 22.79 -3.30 8.80
CA GLY A 39 24.06 -2.69 8.39
C GLY A 39 24.70 -1.86 9.49
N GLY A 40 25.84 -1.26 9.18
CA GLY A 40 26.63 -0.42 10.09
C GLY A 40 26.36 1.09 9.96
N ALA A 41 25.51 1.51 9.02
CA ALA A 41 25.19 2.92 8.79
C ALA A 41 23.67 3.13 8.76
N PRO A 42 23.16 4.31 9.14
CA PRO A 42 21.74 4.62 9.00
C PRO A 42 21.36 4.75 7.51
N PHE A 43 20.12 4.39 7.17
CA PHE A 43 19.57 4.59 5.85
C PHE A 43 18.12 5.10 5.89
N PRO A 44 17.65 5.86 4.87
CA PRO A 44 16.26 6.27 4.78
C PRO A 44 15.37 5.09 4.34
N VAL A 45 14.21 4.97 4.98
CA VAL A 45 13.23 3.93 4.61
C VAL A 45 12.23 4.50 3.61
N PHE A 46 12.26 3.97 2.39
CA PHE A 46 11.26 4.16 1.36
C PHE A 46 10.55 2.83 1.12
N LEU A 47 9.37 2.65 1.68
CA LEU A 47 8.62 1.40 1.58
C LEU A 47 7.26 1.65 0.94
N MET A 48 6.93 0.81 -0.03
CA MET A 48 5.65 0.79 -0.72
C MET A 48 5.11 -0.65 -0.76
N TYR A 49 3.85 -0.81 -0.44
CA TYR A 49 3.11 -2.04 -0.74
C TYR A 49 2.40 -1.86 -2.07
N HIS A 50 2.92 -2.43 -3.12
CA HIS A 50 2.37 -2.29 -4.47
C HIS A 50 1.38 -3.44 -4.77
N MET A 51 0.11 -3.23 -4.43
CA MET A 51 -0.94 -4.23 -4.59
C MET A 51 -1.63 -4.04 -5.94
N ASN A 52 -1.28 -4.90 -6.90
CA ASN A 52 -1.92 -4.92 -8.21
C ASN A 52 -3.17 -5.79 -8.22
N LEU A 53 -4.30 -5.18 -8.49
CA LEU A 53 -5.58 -5.83 -8.64
C LEU A 53 -5.94 -5.91 -10.13
N GLY A 54 -6.05 -7.13 -10.64
CA GLY A 54 -6.45 -7.36 -12.04
C GLY A 54 -7.90 -6.94 -12.26
N ALA A 55 -8.09 -5.79 -12.90
CA ALA A 55 -9.41 -5.19 -13.06
C ALA A 55 -10.28 -5.82 -14.14
N LYS A 56 -9.77 -6.83 -14.86
CA LYS A 56 -10.57 -7.58 -15.88
C LYS A 56 -11.81 -8.27 -15.32
N HIS A 57 -11.86 -8.46 -14.00
CA HIS A 57 -13.02 -9.03 -13.30
C HIS A 57 -13.93 -7.97 -12.68
N PHE A 58 -13.57 -6.69 -12.81
CA PHE A 58 -14.42 -5.61 -12.37
C PHE A 58 -15.57 -5.43 -13.37
N ASN A 59 -16.69 -5.03 -12.84
CA ASN A 59 -17.92 -4.74 -13.59
C ASN A 59 -18.26 -3.25 -13.46
N ASP A 60 -19.17 -2.79 -14.28
CA ASP A 60 -19.74 -1.46 -14.13
C ASP A 60 -20.31 -1.26 -12.73
N GLY A 61 -20.07 -0.11 -12.15
CA GLY A 61 -20.47 0.23 -10.79
C GLY A 61 -19.46 -0.15 -9.69
N VAL A 62 -18.35 -0.82 -10.02
CA VAL A 62 -17.25 -1.01 -9.05
C VAL A 62 -16.62 0.35 -8.74
N ARG A 63 -16.49 0.64 -7.44
CA ARG A 63 -15.85 1.86 -6.95
C ARG A 63 -14.72 1.52 -5.99
N LEU A 64 -13.66 2.33 -6.02
CA LEU A 64 -12.72 2.43 -4.91
C LEU A 64 -13.18 3.55 -4.00
N GLU A 65 -13.43 3.24 -2.73
CA GLU A 65 -13.95 4.17 -1.73
C GLU A 65 -12.98 4.26 -0.55
N GLY A 66 -12.83 5.46 0.02
CA GLY A 66 -12.00 5.72 1.20
C GLY A 66 -12.05 7.18 1.60
N ALA A 67 -11.99 7.45 2.91
CA ALA A 67 -12.10 8.82 3.44
C ALA A 67 -10.97 9.77 2.99
N MET A 68 -9.84 9.23 2.51
CA MET A 68 -8.72 9.99 2.00
C MET A 68 -8.85 10.38 0.52
N LEU A 69 -9.87 9.85 -0.18
CA LEU A 69 -10.10 10.11 -1.59
C LEU A 69 -11.08 11.28 -1.77
N ASP A 70 -10.88 12.07 -2.81
CA ASP A 70 -11.79 13.15 -3.19
C ASP A 70 -13.21 12.57 -3.42
N ASP A 71 -14.23 13.26 -2.95
CA ASP A 71 -15.63 12.83 -2.98
C ASP A 71 -15.87 11.42 -2.42
N GLY A 72 -14.97 10.96 -1.51
CA GLY A 72 -15.02 9.64 -0.90
C GLY A 72 -14.68 8.48 -1.81
N GLY A 73 -14.24 8.73 -3.04
CA GLY A 73 -13.81 7.68 -3.98
C GLY A 73 -14.24 7.90 -5.43
N PHE A 74 -13.85 6.96 -6.29
CA PHE A 74 -14.10 7.04 -7.72
C PHE A 74 -14.51 5.67 -8.31
N PRO A 75 -15.29 5.67 -9.43
CA PRO A 75 -15.63 4.43 -10.12
C PRO A 75 -14.43 3.94 -10.94
N TRP A 76 -14.34 2.61 -11.09
CA TRP A 76 -13.54 2.02 -12.14
C TRP A 76 -14.24 2.25 -13.49
N THR A 77 -13.48 2.70 -14.48
CA THR A 77 -13.95 2.82 -15.86
C THR A 77 -12.96 2.12 -16.78
N PHE A 78 -13.46 1.34 -17.72
CA PHE A 78 -12.64 0.79 -18.79
C PHE A 78 -12.38 1.88 -19.85
N GLY A 79 -11.20 1.88 -20.46
CA GLY A 79 -10.85 2.87 -21.46
C GLY A 79 -9.51 2.61 -22.13
N GLU A 80 -9.19 3.42 -23.11
CA GLU A 80 -7.91 3.35 -23.83
C GLU A 80 -6.80 4.20 -23.19
N LYS A 81 -7.18 5.10 -22.28
CA LYS A 81 -6.24 5.98 -21.58
C LYS A 81 -5.88 5.40 -20.22
N ASP A 82 -4.64 5.58 -19.82
CA ASP A 82 -4.26 5.34 -18.45
C ASP A 82 -5.03 6.27 -17.51
N GLY A 83 -5.49 5.72 -16.39
CA GLY A 83 -6.16 6.51 -15.36
C GLY A 83 -5.21 7.36 -14.54
N GLY A 84 -3.91 7.27 -14.82
CA GLY A 84 -2.86 8.00 -14.14
C GLY A 84 -2.51 7.48 -12.76
N ILE A 85 -1.65 8.23 -12.10
CA ILE A 85 -1.17 7.96 -10.76
C ILE A 85 -1.36 9.22 -9.90
N PHE A 86 -1.75 9.04 -8.66
CA PHE A 86 -1.82 10.12 -7.67
C PHE A 86 -1.45 9.60 -6.28
N CYS A 87 -1.04 10.50 -5.40
CA CYS A 87 -0.67 10.19 -4.02
C CYS A 87 -1.37 11.19 -3.09
N VAL A 88 -2.06 10.66 -2.09
CA VAL A 88 -2.83 11.46 -1.12
C VAL A 88 -2.44 11.11 0.31
N PRO A 89 -2.53 12.06 1.26
CA PRO A 89 -2.40 11.75 2.68
C PRO A 89 -3.51 10.77 3.13
N ALA A 90 -3.14 9.71 3.84
CA ALA A 90 -4.07 8.69 4.31
C ALA A 90 -4.60 8.94 5.73
N GLY A 91 -4.19 10.03 6.36
CA GLY A 91 -4.50 10.37 7.75
C GLY A 91 -3.30 10.20 8.68
N LYS A 92 -3.52 10.42 9.97
CA LYS A 92 -2.49 10.32 11.02
C LYS A 92 -3.01 9.45 12.17
N GLY A 93 -2.20 8.46 12.51
CA GLY A 93 -2.46 7.55 13.63
C GLY A 93 -3.62 6.57 13.39
N GLY A 94 -3.41 5.32 13.72
CA GLY A 94 -4.40 4.26 13.56
C GLY A 94 -4.38 3.59 12.19
N TRP A 95 -5.57 3.28 11.68
CA TRP A 95 -5.76 2.52 10.44
C TRP A 95 -6.56 3.32 9.43
N ALA A 96 -6.05 3.47 8.22
CA ALA A 96 -6.84 3.87 7.06
C ALA A 96 -7.56 2.66 6.47
N GLU A 97 -8.71 2.89 5.84
CA GLU A 97 -9.53 1.84 5.21
C GLU A 97 -9.93 2.26 3.80
N LEU A 98 -9.83 1.31 2.89
CA LEU A 98 -10.33 1.39 1.52
C LEU A 98 -11.29 0.23 1.27
N ARG A 99 -12.28 0.45 0.41
CA ARG A 99 -13.22 -0.57 -0.07
C ARG A 99 -13.30 -0.53 -1.59
N LEU A 100 -13.13 -1.69 -2.21
CA LEU A 100 -13.28 -1.85 -3.65
C LEU A 100 -14.46 -2.78 -3.94
N GLY A 101 -15.47 -2.29 -4.64
CA GLY A 101 -16.64 -3.08 -4.98
C GLY A 101 -17.89 -2.25 -5.26
N PRO A 102 -19.06 -2.90 -5.38
CA PRO A 102 -19.28 -4.36 -5.33
C PRO A 102 -18.70 -5.09 -6.54
N ILE A 103 -18.09 -6.26 -6.34
CA ILE A 103 -17.49 -7.06 -7.41
C ILE A 103 -18.40 -8.24 -7.72
N ALA A 104 -19.04 -8.23 -8.87
CA ALA A 104 -20.03 -9.26 -9.24
C ALA A 104 -19.43 -10.66 -9.30
N ALA A 105 -18.19 -10.80 -9.79
CA ALA A 105 -17.48 -12.07 -9.90
C ALA A 105 -17.29 -12.83 -8.57
N ILE A 106 -17.45 -12.13 -7.44
CA ILE A 106 -17.36 -12.70 -6.08
C ILE A 106 -18.67 -12.51 -5.30
N GLY A 107 -19.80 -12.48 -5.99
CA GLY A 107 -21.12 -12.38 -5.36
C GLY A 107 -21.45 -11.01 -4.79
N GLY A 108 -20.93 -9.94 -5.38
CA GLY A 108 -21.21 -8.56 -4.97
C GLY A 108 -20.45 -8.10 -3.72
N LYS A 109 -19.51 -8.89 -3.25
CA LYS A 109 -18.67 -8.53 -2.10
C LYS A 109 -17.73 -7.38 -2.43
N ARG A 110 -17.25 -6.71 -1.38
CA ARG A 110 -16.24 -5.66 -1.46
C ARG A 110 -14.92 -6.15 -0.86
N LEU A 111 -13.82 -5.90 -1.54
CA LEU A 111 -12.49 -6.03 -0.93
C LEU A 111 -12.28 -4.85 0.00
N LYS A 112 -12.06 -5.12 1.27
CA LYS A 112 -11.64 -4.15 2.27
C LYS A 112 -10.13 -4.26 2.47
N VAL A 113 -9.42 -3.15 2.31
CA VAL A 113 -7.99 -3.01 2.57
C VAL A 113 -7.81 -2.02 3.70
N ARG A 114 -7.01 -2.38 4.69
CA ARG A 114 -6.63 -1.50 5.79
C ARG A 114 -5.12 -1.46 5.93
N PHE A 115 -4.57 -0.31 6.34
CA PHE A 115 -3.14 -0.15 6.58
C PHE A 115 -2.86 0.86 7.69
N ARG A 116 -1.71 0.72 8.35
CA ARG A 116 -1.31 1.58 9.49
C ARG A 116 -0.77 2.91 8.99
N THR A 117 -1.42 4.02 9.37
CA THR A 117 -1.05 5.37 8.92
C THR A 117 0.10 5.99 9.72
N ASP A 118 0.49 5.41 10.84
CA ASP A 118 1.67 5.82 11.61
C ASP A 118 3.00 5.51 10.88
N THR A 119 3.00 4.49 10.01
CA THR A 119 4.17 4.10 9.22
C THR A 119 3.96 4.16 7.70
N LEU A 120 2.70 4.20 7.26
CA LEU A 120 2.27 4.36 5.87
C LEU A 120 1.31 5.56 5.77
N PRO A 121 1.81 6.79 5.94
CA PRO A 121 0.96 7.98 6.03
C PRO A 121 0.33 8.43 4.71
N TYR A 122 0.68 7.77 3.60
CA TYR A 122 0.17 8.10 2.28
C TYR A 122 -0.42 6.89 1.58
N LEU A 123 -1.38 7.16 0.70
CA LEU A 123 -1.91 6.23 -0.28
C LEU A 123 -1.55 6.72 -1.68
N GLN A 124 -0.82 5.91 -2.40
CA GLN A 124 -0.66 6.06 -3.84
C GLN A 124 -1.65 5.14 -4.55
N VAL A 125 -2.26 5.62 -5.62
CA VAL A 125 -3.15 4.86 -6.47
C VAL A 125 -2.66 4.96 -7.91
N TRP A 126 -2.45 3.80 -8.53
CA TRP A 126 -2.12 3.69 -9.93
C TRP A 126 -3.25 3.03 -10.69
N ARG A 127 -3.67 3.64 -11.78
CA ARG A 127 -4.72 3.11 -12.64
C ARG A 127 -4.20 2.94 -14.05
N ASN A 128 -4.17 1.72 -14.55
CA ASN A 128 -4.00 1.42 -15.96
C ASN A 128 -5.27 0.73 -16.46
N GLN A 129 -6.19 1.53 -17.02
CA GLN A 129 -7.53 1.11 -17.43
C GLN A 129 -7.56 0.57 -18.86
N LYS A 130 -6.45 0.64 -19.56
CA LYS A 130 -6.24 0.28 -20.95
C LYS A 130 -5.95 -1.22 -21.09
N ALA A 131 -6.48 -1.82 -22.17
CA ALA A 131 -6.12 -3.19 -22.53
C ALA A 131 -4.63 -3.29 -22.92
N PRO A 132 -3.95 -4.41 -22.65
CA PRO A 132 -4.42 -5.60 -21.93
C PRO A 132 -4.25 -5.53 -20.41
N ALA A 133 -3.70 -4.44 -19.89
CA ALA A 133 -3.31 -4.36 -18.49
C ALA A 133 -4.51 -4.41 -17.54
N HIS A 134 -5.47 -3.50 -17.66
CA HIS A 134 -6.64 -3.41 -16.77
C HIS A 134 -6.27 -3.65 -15.30
N VAL A 135 -5.40 -2.79 -14.75
CA VAL A 135 -4.84 -2.92 -13.40
C VAL A 135 -5.19 -1.72 -12.55
N LEU A 136 -5.60 -1.98 -11.32
CA LEU A 136 -5.68 -0.99 -10.24
C LEU A 136 -4.59 -1.30 -9.21
N GLY A 137 -3.67 -0.37 -9.02
CA GLY A 137 -2.70 -0.37 -7.92
C GLY A 137 -3.27 0.33 -6.71
N ILE A 138 -3.33 -0.36 -5.57
CA ILE A 138 -3.59 0.24 -4.24
C ILE A 138 -2.28 0.16 -3.49
N GLU A 139 -1.68 1.31 -3.21
CA GLU A 139 -0.27 1.38 -2.84
C GLU A 139 -0.07 2.21 -1.56
N PRO A 140 -0.32 1.65 -0.35
CA PRO A 140 0.10 2.26 0.90
C PRO A 140 1.61 2.48 0.92
N VAL A 141 2.05 3.70 1.21
CA VAL A 141 3.45 4.09 1.06
C VAL A 141 3.93 4.96 2.23
N SER A 142 5.21 4.81 2.58
CA SER A 142 5.83 5.51 3.72
C SER A 142 6.15 6.97 3.44
N HIS A 143 6.09 7.40 2.19
CA HIS A 143 6.46 8.74 1.73
C HIS A 143 5.54 9.21 0.61
N ARG A 144 5.46 10.50 0.35
CA ARG A 144 4.71 11.05 -0.79
C ARG A 144 5.47 10.81 -2.11
N TRP A 145 4.78 10.87 -3.21
CA TRP A 145 5.39 10.69 -4.52
C TRP A 145 6.12 11.97 -4.96
N GLU A 146 7.32 12.12 -4.45
CA GLU A 146 8.23 13.23 -4.78
C GLU A 146 9.67 12.68 -4.94
N SER A 147 10.56 13.51 -5.46
CA SER A 147 11.97 13.15 -5.55
C SER A 147 12.61 13.02 -4.16
N ARG A 148 13.67 12.23 -4.07
CA ARG A 148 14.44 12.06 -2.82
C ARG A 148 14.87 13.42 -2.25
N ASP A 149 15.40 14.32 -3.11
CA ASP A 149 15.89 15.62 -2.68
C ASP A 149 14.76 16.51 -2.11
N ALA A 150 13.57 16.44 -2.71
CA ALA A 150 12.41 17.17 -2.20
C ALA A 150 11.94 16.65 -0.84
N LEU A 151 11.96 15.33 -0.63
CA LEU A 151 11.61 14.71 0.65
C LEU A 151 12.66 15.04 1.72
N GLU A 152 13.95 15.05 1.38
CA GLU A 152 15.04 15.43 2.25
C GLU A 152 14.93 16.90 2.69
N ALA A 153 14.71 17.81 1.75
CA ALA A 153 14.53 19.23 2.02
C ALA A 153 13.33 19.53 2.94
N ARG A 154 12.33 18.64 2.97
CA ARG A 154 11.17 18.73 3.87
C ARG A 154 11.36 18.06 5.21
N GLY A 155 12.48 17.35 5.42
CA GLY A 155 12.70 16.53 6.61
C GLY A 155 11.75 15.32 6.73
N GLU A 156 11.25 14.83 5.59
CA GLU A 156 10.29 13.70 5.54
C GLU A 156 10.97 12.33 5.47
N PHE A 157 12.28 12.28 5.64
CA PHE A 157 13.01 11.02 5.74
C PHE A 157 12.81 10.38 7.11
N VAL A 158 12.38 9.14 7.08
CA VAL A 158 12.48 8.27 8.25
C VAL A 158 13.78 7.51 8.13
N MET A 159 14.77 7.92 8.94
CA MET A 159 16.04 7.23 9.01
C MET A 159 15.95 6.06 9.99
N LEU A 160 16.48 4.91 9.60
CA LEU A 160 16.64 3.75 10.46
C LEU A 160 18.11 3.63 10.87
N ALA A 161 18.43 3.82 12.14
CA ALA A 161 19.77 3.63 12.67
C ALA A 161 20.18 2.14 12.69
N PRO A 162 21.48 1.81 12.74
CA PRO A 162 21.93 0.42 12.92
C PRO A 162 21.23 -0.28 14.10
N GLY A 163 20.65 -1.45 13.84
CA GLY A 163 19.89 -2.22 14.80
C GLY A 163 18.45 -1.76 15.04
N GLU A 164 18.07 -0.59 14.55
CA GLU A 164 16.70 -0.08 14.68
C GLU A 164 15.73 -0.85 13.78
N SER A 165 14.48 -0.96 14.23
CA SER A 165 13.41 -1.64 13.50
C SER A 165 12.17 -0.75 13.37
N ARG A 166 11.42 -0.94 12.26
CA ARG A 166 10.14 -0.29 12.04
C ARG A 166 9.09 -1.31 11.61
N GLU A 167 7.92 -1.22 12.22
CA GLU A 167 6.80 -2.14 11.95
C GLU A 167 5.80 -1.52 10.98
N TYR A 168 5.30 -2.32 10.04
CA TYR A 168 4.27 -1.98 9.06
C TYR A 168 3.14 -2.99 9.14
N GLY A 169 1.92 -2.55 8.88
CA GLY A 169 0.76 -3.43 8.97
C GLY A 169 -0.28 -3.16 7.90
N LEU A 170 -0.79 -4.26 7.32
CA LEU A 170 -1.93 -4.27 6.42
C LEU A 170 -2.94 -5.33 6.85
N ALA A 171 -4.20 -5.17 6.45
CA ALA A 171 -5.22 -6.18 6.63
C ALA A 171 -6.17 -6.19 5.43
N PHE A 172 -6.64 -7.38 5.07
CA PHE A 172 -7.50 -7.63 3.92
C PHE A 172 -8.69 -8.49 4.34
N SER A 173 -9.87 -8.14 3.88
CA SER A 173 -11.05 -8.98 4.03
C SER A 173 -12.05 -8.74 2.90
N PHE A 174 -12.93 -9.70 2.67
CA PHE A 174 -14.11 -9.52 1.84
C PHE A 174 -15.35 -9.34 2.71
N VAL A 175 -16.11 -8.27 2.45
CA VAL A 175 -17.29 -7.87 3.21
C VAL A 175 -18.49 -7.73 2.29
#